data_d2e6acaf8631069493bb8e2b6130f740
#
_entry.id   d2e6acaf8631069493bb8e2b6130f740
#
_cell.length_a   1.000
_cell.length_b   1.000
_cell.length_c   1.000
_cell.angle_alpha   90.00
_cell.angle_beta   90.00
_cell.angle_gamma   90.00
#
_symmetry.space_group_name_H-M   'P 1'
#
loop_
_entity.id
_entity.type
_entity.pdbx_description
1 polymer ?
#
loop_
_entity_poly.entity_id
_entity_poly.type
_entity_poly.pdbx_seq_one_letter_code
_entity_poly.pdbx_strand_id
1 'polypeptide(L)'
;GDDAFLDNVRQEAIDNVKRLSKHPSIALWCGNNEVLAAWKRWGWEQTAIQDQSPEIAQQIWHNYDTLFHEILPSVVSQHHKGINYWASSPSSSEGIPEEYTHGDTHYWGVWWGKEPFRNFNTKISSFMSEYGFQSFPEYSSFKKFAEGQDRDMYSEVMKSHQRSSIGNTTIEEYLDRYFRKPIGFEELLYMSQLLQADGIQTAIEAHRRNKDRCMGSLYWQLNDCWPGASWSSIDYYGKWKALHYKVKESFAPVIISHEFVNGDLQLTV
;
A
#
# COMPACT_ATOMS: atom_id res chain seq x y z
N GLY A 1 -0.67 16.58 19.85
CA GLY A 1 0.37 17.58 19.78
C GLY A 1 -0.02 18.82 20.57
N ASP A 2 0.95 19.66 20.87
CA ASP A 2 0.69 20.98 21.45
C ASP A 2 0.31 22.00 20.34
N ASP A 3 -0.02 23.23 20.74
CA ASP A 3 -0.42 24.27 19.80
C ASP A 3 0.67 24.55 18.76
N ALA A 4 1.95 24.53 19.16
CA ALA A 4 3.06 24.76 18.26
C ALA A 4 3.15 23.65 17.18
N PHE A 5 2.89 22.41 17.55
CA PHE A 5 2.81 21.30 16.58
C PHE A 5 1.63 21.47 15.62
N LEU A 6 0.45 21.82 16.12
CA LEU A 6 -0.74 22.03 15.29
C LEU A 6 -0.56 23.20 14.32
N ASP A 7 0.07 24.28 14.76
CA ASP A 7 0.38 25.42 13.91
C ASP A 7 1.41 25.07 12.81
N ASN A 8 2.40 24.25 13.15
CA ASN A 8 3.38 23.77 12.18
C ASN A 8 2.71 22.87 11.11
N VAL A 9 1.85 21.94 11.51
CA VAL A 9 1.09 21.11 10.57
C VAL A 9 0.16 21.95 9.70
N ARG A 10 -0.52 22.95 10.29
CA ARG A 10 -1.34 23.90 9.53
C ARG A 10 -0.54 24.62 8.46
N GLN A 11 0.64 25.13 8.81
CA GLN A 11 1.50 25.86 7.88
C GLN A 11 1.99 24.95 6.75
N GLU A 12 2.43 23.74 7.06
CA GLU A 12 2.84 22.77 6.07
C GLU A 12 1.68 22.40 5.12
N ALA A 13 0.49 22.22 5.65
CA ALA A 13 -0.71 21.97 4.84
C ALA A 13 -1.01 23.15 3.90
N ILE A 14 -0.94 24.39 4.38
CA ILE A 14 -1.11 25.60 3.58
C ILE A 14 -0.12 25.64 2.42
N ASP A 15 1.15 25.40 2.70
CA ASP A 15 2.22 25.44 1.71
C ASP A 15 2.03 24.37 0.64
N ASN A 16 1.72 23.14 1.04
CA ASN A 16 1.49 22.03 0.11
C ASN A 16 0.21 22.21 -0.71
N VAL A 17 -0.90 22.59 -0.10
CA VAL A 17 -2.15 22.82 -0.82
C VAL A 17 -1.99 23.96 -1.83
N LYS A 18 -1.40 25.08 -1.45
CA LYS A 18 -1.12 26.19 -2.39
C LYS A 18 -0.19 25.79 -3.53
N ARG A 19 0.85 25.02 -3.24
CA ARG A 19 1.82 24.55 -4.23
C ARG A 19 1.20 23.60 -5.25
N LEU A 20 0.33 22.69 -4.79
CA LEU A 20 -0.21 21.59 -5.59
C LEU A 20 -1.59 21.85 -6.19
N SER A 21 -2.39 22.78 -5.64
CA SER A 21 -3.77 23.06 -6.06
C SER A 21 -3.93 23.42 -7.54
N LYS A 22 -2.85 23.85 -8.21
CA LYS A 22 -2.86 24.21 -9.64
C LYS A 22 -2.76 23.00 -10.57
N HIS A 23 -2.51 21.80 -10.03
CA HIS A 23 -2.43 20.58 -10.83
C HIS A 23 -3.83 19.99 -11.03
N PRO A 24 -4.34 19.91 -12.27
CA PRO A 24 -5.70 19.42 -12.53
C PRO A 24 -5.87 17.92 -12.24
N SER A 25 -4.77 17.20 -12.01
CA SER A 25 -4.76 15.79 -11.62
C SER A 25 -5.08 15.55 -10.14
N ILE A 26 -5.12 16.59 -9.30
CA ILE A 26 -5.54 16.43 -7.90
C ILE A 26 -7.04 16.17 -7.87
N ALA A 27 -7.43 14.98 -7.45
CA ALA A 27 -8.83 14.56 -7.35
C ALA A 27 -9.39 14.65 -5.92
N LEU A 28 -8.51 14.44 -4.93
CA LEU A 28 -8.89 14.33 -3.52
C LEU A 28 -7.69 14.69 -2.63
N TRP A 29 -7.95 15.35 -1.50
CA TRP A 29 -7.01 15.50 -0.40
C TRP A 29 -7.34 14.51 0.71
N CYS A 30 -6.33 13.83 1.24
CA CYS A 30 -6.45 12.88 2.36
C CYS A 30 -5.63 13.34 3.55
N GLY A 31 -6.20 13.27 4.75
CA GLY A 31 -5.55 13.74 5.98
C GLY A 31 -4.48 12.80 6.49
N ASN A 32 -4.78 11.50 6.54
CA ASN A 32 -3.83 10.50 7.05
C ASN A 32 -4.00 9.15 6.37
N ASN A 33 -2.96 8.31 6.54
CA ASN A 33 -2.99 6.90 6.17
C ASN A 33 -3.24 6.03 7.40
N GLU A 34 -4.37 5.33 7.40
CA GLU A 34 -4.74 4.23 8.30
C GLU A 34 -4.84 4.57 9.80
N VAL A 35 -4.66 5.83 10.24
CA VAL A 35 -4.72 6.18 11.67
C VAL A 35 -6.09 5.86 12.27
N LEU A 36 -7.18 6.12 11.54
CA LEU A 36 -8.53 5.76 11.97
C LEU A 36 -8.68 4.24 12.12
N ALA A 37 -8.20 3.48 11.14
CA ALA A 37 -8.22 2.02 11.18
C ALA A 37 -7.38 1.48 12.35
N ALA A 38 -6.19 2.04 12.56
CA ALA A 38 -5.32 1.66 13.66
C ALA A 38 -5.97 1.92 15.02
N TRP A 39 -6.59 3.08 15.19
CA TRP A 39 -7.29 3.43 16.43
C TRP A 39 -8.47 2.50 16.70
N LYS A 40 -9.35 2.31 15.71
CA LYS A 40 -10.60 1.56 15.89
C LYS A 40 -10.47 0.04 15.81
N ARG A 41 -9.48 -0.48 15.06
CA ARG A 41 -9.41 -1.92 14.74
C ARG A 41 -8.11 -2.60 15.17
N TRP A 42 -6.96 -1.88 15.21
CA TRP A 42 -5.67 -2.51 15.52
C TRP A 42 -5.30 -2.42 17.00
N GLY A 43 -6.24 -1.95 17.82
CA GLY A 43 -6.08 -1.92 19.28
C GLY A 43 -5.30 -0.72 19.81
N TRP A 44 -5.03 0.32 19.01
CA TRP A 44 -4.29 1.50 19.47
C TRP A 44 -5.02 2.24 20.59
N GLU A 45 -6.37 2.32 20.55
CA GLU A 45 -7.18 2.89 21.64
C GLU A 45 -6.98 2.10 22.94
N GLN A 46 -7.06 0.77 22.88
CA GLN A 46 -6.85 -0.11 24.03
C GLN A 46 -5.43 0.00 24.58
N THR A 47 -4.44 0.06 23.70
CA THR A 47 -3.04 0.27 24.08
C THR A 47 -2.85 1.61 24.78
N ALA A 48 -3.43 2.69 24.26
CA ALA A 48 -3.37 4.00 24.91
C ALA A 48 -4.04 4.01 26.29
N ILE A 49 -5.17 3.31 26.47
CA ILE A 49 -5.85 3.15 27.76
C ILE A 49 -4.98 2.36 28.75
N GLN A 50 -4.38 1.26 28.30
CA GLN A 50 -3.59 0.36 29.17
C GLN A 50 -2.24 0.97 29.55
N ASP A 51 -1.54 1.58 28.61
CA ASP A 51 -0.18 2.09 28.81
C ASP A 51 -0.17 3.48 29.45
N GLN A 52 -1.27 4.24 29.33
CA GLN A 52 -1.39 5.60 29.87
C GLN A 52 -2.61 5.73 30.80
N SER A 53 -3.76 6.13 30.25
CA SER A 53 -5.05 6.17 30.96
C SER A 53 -6.20 6.40 29.97
N PRO A 54 -7.47 6.17 30.38
CA PRO A 54 -8.64 6.51 29.58
C PRO A 54 -8.70 8.00 29.18
N GLU A 55 -8.30 8.89 30.08
CA GLU A 55 -8.30 10.35 29.86
C GLU A 55 -7.27 10.73 28.76
N ILE A 56 -6.09 10.12 28.79
CA ILE A 56 -5.06 10.34 27.76
C ILE A 56 -5.53 9.78 26.42
N ALA A 57 -6.14 8.60 26.39
CA ALA A 57 -6.71 8.04 25.16
C ALA A 57 -7.78 8.97 24.57
N GLN A 58 -8.66 9.51 25.40
CA GLN A 58 -9.66 10.52 24.99
C GLN A 58 -9.00 11.79 24.46
N GLN A 59 -7.92 12.27 25.08
CA GLN A 59 -7.18 13.44 24.61
C GLN A 59 -6.49 13.19 23.26
N ILE A 60 -5.91 11.99 23.05
CA ILE A 60 -5.32 11.59 21.76
C ILE A 60 -6.40 11.61 20.66
N TRP A 61 -7.59 11.07 20.96
CA TRP A 61 -8.70 11.07 20.01
C TRP A 61 -9.19 12.49 19.70
N HIS A 62 -9.34 13.34 20.72
CA HIS A 62 -9.69 14.75 20.52
C HIS A 62 -8.67 15.48 19.64
N ASN A 63 -7.37 15.25 19.85
CA ASN A 63 -6.31 15.83 19.04
C ASN A 63 -6.36 15.30 17.57
N TYR A 64 -6.71 14.03 17.37
CA TYR A 64 -6.97 13.46 16.04
C TYR A 64 -8.11 14.21 15.35
N ASP A 65 -9.22 14.37 16.06
CA ASP A 65 -10.42 15.02 15.53
C ASP A 65 -10.13 16.49 15.14
N THR A 66 -9.50 17.25 16.04
CA THR A 66 -9.06 18.63 15.76
C THR A 66 -8.17 18.71 14.52
N LEU A 67 -7.19 17.82 14.39
CA LEU A 67 -6.25 17.88 13.26
C LEU A 67 -6.92 17.49 11.93
N PHE A 68 -7.60 16.36 11.90
CA PHE A 68 -8.07 15.76 10.65
C PHE A 68 -9.50 16.17 10.26
N HIS A 69 -10.32 16.64 11.19
CA HIS A 69 -11.70 17.08 10.90
C HIS A 69 -11.91 18.59 10.98
N GLU A 70 -10.97 19.37 11.55
CA GLU A 70 -11.08 20.82 11.64
C GLU A 70 -9.96 21.53 10.86
N ILE A 71 -8.70 21.31 11.25
CA ILE A 71 -7.54 22.06 10.72
C ILE A 71 -7.34 21.78 9.23
N LEU A 72 -7.12 20.53 8.85
CA LEU A 72 -6.78 20.18 7.48
C LEU A 72 -7.90 20.45 6.49
N PRO A 73 -9.19 20.09 6.73
CA PRO A 73 -10.26 20.43 5.82
C PRO A 73 -10.48 21.95 5.70
N SER A 74 -10.26 22.72 6.78
CA SER A 74 -10.30 24.18 6.73
C SER A 74 -9.24 24.74 5.77
N VAL A 75 -8.01 24.25 5.84
CA VAL A 75 -6.91 24.67 4.93
C VAL A 75 -7.27 24.29 3.49
N VAL A 76 -7.74 23.09 3.24
CA VAL A 76 -8.13 22.65 1.89
C VAL A 76 -9.24 23.54 1.34
N SER A 77 -10.31 23.77 2.10
CA SER A 77 -11.44 24.60 1.66
C SER A 77 -11.07 26.05 1.36
N GLN A 78 -10.08 26.60 2.06
CA GLN A 78 -9.59 27.97 1.85
C GLN A 78 -8.68 28.09 0.62
N HIS A 79 -7.83 27.10 0.37
CA HIS A 79 -6.76 27.20 -0.63
C HIS A 79 -6.95 26.35 -1.88
N HIS A 80 -7.90 25.41 -1.88
CA HIS A 80 -8.29 24.61 -3.05
C HIS A 80 -9.80 24.40 -3.08
N LYS A 81 -10.54 25.45 -3.45
CA LYS A 81 -12.01 25.43 -3.45
C LYS A 81 -12.56 24.41 -4.42
N GLY A 82 -13.62 23.71 -4.01
CA GLY A 82 -14.35 22.76 -4.84
C GLY A 82 -13.74 21.36 -4.95
N ILE A 83 -12.64 21.10 -4.25
CA ILE A 83 -12.03 19.77 -4.15
C ILE A 83 -12.54 19.04 -2.89
N ASN A 84 -12.65 17.74 -2.97
CA ASN A 84 -13.03 16.91 -1.82
C ASN A 84 -11.85 16.69 -0.86
N TYR A 85 -12.18 16.47 0.40
CA TYR A 85 -11.24 16.09 1.46
C TYR A 85 -11.80 14.90 2.24
N TRP A 86 -10.94 13.92 2.54
CA TRP A 86 -11.20 12.81 3.46
C TRP A 86 -10.22 12.85 4.62
N ALA A 87 -10.72 12.62 5.83
CA ALA A 87 -9.88 12.65 7.03
C ALA A 87 -8.87 11.50 7.07
N SER A 88 -9.24 10.33 6.58
CA SER A 88 -8.41 9.13 6.58
C SER A 88 -8.57 8.31 5.30
N SER A 89 -7.52 7.65 4.87
CA SER A 89 -7.53 6.56 3.88
C SER A 89 -7.14 5.25 4.59
N PRO A 90 -7.91 4.14 4.47
CA PRO A 90 -9.15 4.04 3.71
C PRO A 90 -10.31 4.75 4.42
N SER A 91 -11.16 5.40 3.63
CA SER A 91 -12.37 6.07 4.15
C SER A 91 -13.51 5.08 4.45
N SER A 92 -13.49 3.90 3.84
CA SER A 92 -14.43 2.80 4.12
C SER A 92 -14.29 2.21 5.53
N SER A 93 -13.30 2.63 6.32
CA SER A 93 -13.02 2.04 7.62
C SER A 93 -13.65 2.77 8.83
N GLU A 94 -14.58 3.68 8.65
CA GLU A 94 -15.26 4.36 9.76
C GLU A 94 -16.18 3.42 10.57
N GLY A 95 -15.56 2.42 11.22
CA GLY A 95 -16.26 1.53 12.16
C GLY A 95 -17.02 0.37 11.52
N ILE A 96 -17.00 0.22 10.21
CA ILE A 96 -17.69 -0.82 9.46
C ILE A 96 -16.66 -1.84 8.97
N PRO A 97 -16.92 -3.17 9.04
CA PRO A 97 -16.07 -4.18 8.42
C PRO A 97 -15.90 -3.84 6.95
N GLU A 98 -14.70 -4.03 6.38
CA GLU A 98 -14.28 -3.74 5.01
C GLU A 98 -15.44 -3.70 4.01
N GLU A 99 -16.09 -2.55 3.89
CA GLU A 99 -17.18 -2.38 2.95
C GLU A 99 -16.58 -1.97 1.60
N TYR A 100 -16.66 -2.90 0.66
CA TYR A 100 -16.25 -2.64 -0.72
C TYR A 100 -17.27 -1.77 -1.49
N THR A 101 -18.23 -1.16 -0.78
CA THR A 101 -19.39 -0.49 -1.40
C THR A 101 -19.24 1.00 -1.55
N HIS A 102 -18.39 1.64 -0.74
CA HIS A 102 -18.19 3.09 -0.77
C HIS A 102 -16.77 3.48 -0.31
N GLY A 103 -16.36 4.70 -0.65
CA GLY A 103 -15.04 5.22 -0.31
C GLY A 103 -13.91 4.51 -1.03
N ASP A 104 -12.74 4.54 -0.43
CA ASP A 104 -11.57 3.82 -0.86
C ASP A 104 -11.25 2.65 0.09
N THR A 105 -10.51 1.68 -0.40
CA THR A 105 -10.22 0.44 0.34
C THR A 105 -8.74 0.11 0.26
N HIS A 106 -8.16 -0.24 1.41
CA HIS A 106 -6.86 -0.90 1.53
C HIS A 106 -7.08 -2.41 1.66
N TYR A 107 -6.67 -3.16 0.65
CA TYR A 107 -6.83 -4.62 0.66
C TYR A 107 -5.48 -5.31 0.89
N TRP A 108 -5.32 -5.83 2.10
CA TRP A 108 -4.11 -6.54 2.54
C TRP A 108 -4.33 -8.03 2.83
N GLY A 109 -5.46 -8.59 2.41
CA GLY A 109 -5.75 -10.03 2.54
C GLY A 109 -4.68 -10.91 1.88
N VAL A 110 -4.15 -10.50 0.73
CA VAL A 110 -3.09 -11.23 0.03
C VAL A 110 -1.77 -11.23 0.78
N TRP A 111 -1.35 -10.12 1.38
CA TRP A 111 -0.08 -10.04 2.11
C TRP A 111 -0.21 -10.48 3.56
N TRP A 112 -0.90 -9.68 4.38
CA TRP A 112 -1.06 -9.93 5.81
C TRP A 112 -1.97 -11.12 6.11
N GLY A 113 -3.04 -11.28 5.33
CA GLY A 113 -4.00 -12.38 5.45
C GLY A 113 -3.55 -13.68 4.77
N LYS A 114 -2.43 -13.68 4.04
CA LYS A 114 -1.91 -14.84 3.29
C LYS A 114 -2.92 -15.46 2.32
N GLU A 115 -3.89 -14.68 1.86
CA GLU A 115 -4.89 -15.11 0.89
C GLU A 115 -4.26 -15.33 -0.50
N PRO A 116 -4.79 -16.24 -1.31
CA PRO A 116 -4.26 -16.50 -2.64
C PRO A 116 -4.49 -15.31 -3.59
N PHE A 117 -3.60 -15.11 -4.58
CA PHE A 117 -3.68 -14.01 -5.55
C PHE A 117 -5.03 -13.94 -6.28
N ARG A 118 -5.69 -15.10 -6.52
CA ARG A 118 -7.03 -15.12 -7.13
C ARG A 118 -8.09 -14.32 -6.36
N ASN A 119 -7.87 -14.03 -5.07
CA ASN A 119 -8.81 -13.24 -4.28
C ASN A 119 -8.88 -11.77 -4.73
N PHE A 120 -7.85 -11.27 -5.41
CA PHE A 120 -7.92 -9.97 -6.08
C PHE A 120 -9.06 -9.86 -7.10
N ASN A 121 -9.51 -10.99 -7.70
CA ASN A 121 -10.61 -10.98 -8.67
C ASN A 121 -11.98 -10.71 -8.02
N THR A 122 -12.12 -10.91 -6.71
CA THR A 122 -13.40 -10.79 -5.98
C THR A 122 -13.41 -9.67 -4.95
N LYS A 123 -12.25 -9.22 -4.51
CA LYS A 123 -12.09 -8.19 -3.48
C LYS A 123 -11.89 -6.81 -4.11
N ILE A 124 -12.96 -6.28 -4.71
CA ILE A 124 -12.94 -5.07 -5.53
C ILE A 124 -13.94 -4.05 -4.97
N SER A 125 -13.46 -2.84 -4.68
CA SER A 125 -14.27 -1.70 -4.26
C SER A 125 -14.34 -0.61 -5.33
N SER A 126 -15.00 0.49 -5.01
CA SER A 126 -15.10 1.66 -5.90
C SER A 126 -13.74 2.31 -6.18
N PHE A 127 -12.81 2.23 -5.23
CA PHE A 127 -11.44 2.72 -5.38
C PHE A 127 -10.50 1.86 -4.53
N MET A 128 -9.57 1.18 -5.16
CA MET A 128 -8.55 0.37 -4.49
C MET A 128 -7.30 1.25 -4.29
N SER A 129 -7.25 1.93 -3.16
CA SER A 129 -6.21 2.93 -2.86
C SER A 129 -4.93 2.32 -2.33
N GLU A 130 -4.96 1.06 -1.82
CA GLU A 130 -3.77 0.36 -1.39
C GLU A 130 -3.95 -1.16 -1.45
N TYR A 131 -2.96 -1.83 -2.01
CA TYR A 131 -2.75 -3.27 -2.00
C TYR A 131 -1.30 -3.53 -2.43
N GLY A 132 -0.69 -4.64 -2.02
CA GLY A 132 0.71 -4.84 -2.34
C GLY A 132 1.23 -6.24 -2.03
N PHE A 133 2.44 -6.50 -2.49
CA PHE A 133 3.21 -7.70 -2.22
C PHE A 133 4.70 -7.36 -2.26
N GLN A 134 5.55 -7.99 -1.40
CA GLN A 134 6.98 -7.71 -1.40
C GLN A 134 7.77 -8.57 -2.40
N SER A 135 8.91 -8.04 -2.81
CA SER A 135 10.01 -8.81 -3.38
C SER A 135 11.36 -8.28 -2.94
N PHE A 136 12.40 -9.08 -3.12
CA PHE A 136 13.77 -8.63 -2.98
C PHE A 136 14.19 -7.75 -4.18
N PRO A 137 15.17 -6.84 -4.00
CA PRO A 137 15.81 -6.15 -5.12
C PRO A 137 16.62 -7.13 -5.97
N GLU A 138 17.07 -6.70 -7.16
CA GLU A 138 17.96 -7.51 -7.97
C GLU A 138 19.35 -7.70 -7.33
N TYR A 139 20.08 -8.70 -7.79
CA TYR A 139 21.39 -9.05 -7.22
C TYR A 139 22.41 -7.91 -7.28
N SER A 140 22.37 -7.06 -8.30
CA SER A 140 23.28 -5.92 -8.40
C SER A 140 23.00 -4.84 -7.36
N SER A 141 21.75 -4.70 -6.92
CA SER A 141 21.35 -3.84 -5.82
C SER A 141 21.68 -4.45 -4.46
N PHE A 142 21.46 -5.76 -4.29
CA PHE A 142 21.90 -6.50 -3.10
C PHE A 142 23.39 -6.25 -2.79
N LYS A 143 24.26 -6.36 -3.78
CA LYS A 143 25.72 -6.13 -3.61
C LYS A 143 26.11 -4.72 -3.14
N LYS A 144 25.19 -3.78 -3.07
CA LYS A 144 25.47 -2.42 -2.59
C LYS A 144 25.27 -2.25 -1.08
N PHE A 145 24.58 -3.20 -0.43
CA PHE A 145 24.31 -3.13 1.01
C PHE A 145 24.64 -4.43 1.76
N ALA A 146 25.02 -5.51 1.05
CA ALA A 146 25.31 -6.81 1.62
C ALA A 146 26.48 -7.49 0.86
N GLU A 147 27.14 -8.42 1.52
CA GLU A 147 28.30 -9.12 0.99
C GLU A 147 28.01 -10.60 0.66
N GLY A 148 29.01 -11.34 0.21
CA GLY A 148 28.87 -12.73 -0.20
C GLY A 148 28.38 -13.69 0.88
N GLN A 149 28.75 -13.46 2.13
CA GLN A 149 28.28 -14.24 3.30
C GLN A 149 26.81 -13.97 3.63
N ASP A 150 26.22 -12.89 3.14
CA ASP A 150 24.83 -12.52 3.39
C ASP A 150 23.86 -13.08 2.34
N ARG A 151 24.32 -14.01 1.49
CA ARG A 151 23.51 -14.68 0.46
C ARG A 151 22.51 -15.70 1.06
N ASP A 152 21.80 -15.25 2.07
CA ASP A 152 20.72 -15.94 2.74
C ASP A 152 19.71 -14.90 3.19
N MET A 153 18.43 -15.08 2.83
CA MET A 153 17.36 -14.16 3.23
C MET A 153 17.17 -14.06 4.75
N TYR A 154 17.76 -14.99 5.49
CA TYR A 154 17.74 -15.01 6.96
C TYR A 154 19.07 -14.58 7.59
N SER A 155 20.07 -14.12 6.82
CA SER A 155 21.27 -13.50 7.37
C SER A 155 20.93 -12.25 8.19
N GLU A 156 21.80 -11.84 9.10
CA GLU A 156 21.57 -10.67 9.96
C GLU A 156 21.41 -9.39 9.15
N VAL A 157 22.17 -9.22 8.05
CA VAL A 157 22.05 -8.09 7.15
C VAL A 157 20.69 -8.12 6.45
N MET A 158 20.29 -9.25 5.87
CA MET A 158 19.01 -9.35 5.16
C MET A 158 17.81 -9.17 6.09
N LYS A 159 17.88 -9.65 7.32
CA LYS A 159 16.84 -9.38 8.35
C LYS A 159 16.77 -7.90 8.71
N SER A 160 17.90 -7.23 8.86
CA SER A 160 17.93 -5.79 9.15
C SER A 160 17.38 -4.94 7.99
N HIS A 161 17.45 -5.46 6.76
CA HIS A 161 16.91 -4.85 5.54
C HIS A 161 15.49 -5.36 5.18
N GLN A 162 14.82 -6.07 6.09
CA GLN A 162 13.41 -6.46 5.98
C GLN A 162 12.57 -5.66 6.98
N ARG A 163 11.59 -4.89 6.50
CA ARG A 163 10.75 -4.01 7.33
C ARG A 163 9.35 -4.57 7.61
N SER A 164 9.03 -5.75 7.11
CA SER A 164 7.82 -6.47 7.46
C SER A 164 8.14 -7.63 8.40
N SER A 165 7.45 -7.72 9.54
CA SER A 165 7.64 -8.78 10.52
C SER A 165 7.38 -10.19 9.97
N ILE A 166 6.58 -10.31 8.91
CA ILE A 166 6.25 -11.57 8.24
C ILE A 166 6.92 -11.70 6.85
N GLY A 167 7.73 -10.72 6.43
CA GLY A 167 8.13 -10.54 5.03
C GLY A 167 8.80 -11.74 4.40
N ASN A 168 9.91 -12.22 4.96
CA ASN A 168 10.67 -13.33 4.38
C ASN A 168 9.86 -14.63 4.34
N THR A 169 9.17 -14.95 5.43
CA THR A 169 8.33 -16.17 5.52
C THR A 169 7.15 -16.11 4.55
N THR A 170 6.55 -14.94 4.37
CA THR A 170 5.45 -14.76 3.42
C THR A 170 5.92 -14.92 1.97
N ILE A 171 7.07 -14.34 1.61
CA ILE A 171 7.66 -14.53 0.27
C ILE A 171 7.91 -16.02 0.02
N GLU A 172 8.50 -16.74 0.99
CA GLU A 172 8.80 -18.17 0.87
C GLU A 172 7.52 -19.00 0.69
N GLU A 173 6.49 -18.79 1.54
CA GLU A 173 5.21 -19.47 1.43
C GLU A 173 4.54 -19.28 0.07
N TYR A 174 4.59 -18.06 -0.49
CA TYR A 174 3.98 -17.80 -1.79
C TYR A 174 4.83 -18.32 -2.94
N LEU A 175 6.16 -18.33 -2.82
CA LEU A 175 7.02 -19.03 -3.79
C LEU A 175 6.68 -20.51 -3.84
N ASP A 176 6.56 -21.18 -2.69
CA ASP A 176 6.18 -22.61 -2.64
C ASP A 176 4.77 -22.86 -3.19
N ARG A 177 3.86 -21.87 -3.11
CA ARG A 177 2.49 -21.97 -3.61
C ARG A 177 2.38 -21.84 -5.12
N TYR A 178 3.19 -20.97 -5.74
CA TYR A 178 3.01 -20.54 -7.13
C TYR A 178 4.16 -20.93 -8.06
N PHE A 179 5.34 -21.19 -7.53
CA PHE A 179 6.55 -21.46 -8.29
C PHE A 179 7.27 -22.72 -7.80
N ARG A 180 8.19 -23.22 -8.61
CA ARG A 180 9.15 -24.21 -8.14
C ARG A 180 10.13 -23.59 -7.12
N LYS A 181 10.74 -24.41 -6.31
CA LYS A 181 11.76 -23.95 -5.35
C LYS A 181 12.96 -23.32 -6.10
N PRO A 182 13.41 -22.12 -5.70
CA PRO A 182 14.58 -21.49 -6.32
C PRO A 182 15.87 -22.28 -6.03
N ILE A 183 16.79 -22.29 -7.01
CA ILE A 183 18.12 -22.90 -6.88
C ILE A 183 19.15 -21.81 -6.59
N GLY A 184 19.44 -21.59 -5.31
CA GLY A 184 20.38 -20.56 -4.87
C GLY A 184 19.81 -19.16 -4.75
N PHE A 185 20.63 -18.28 -4.20
CA PHE A 185 20.20 -16.96 -3.75
C PHE A 185 19.81 -16.00 -4.89
N GLU A 186 20.57 -15.98 -5.97
CA GLU A 186 20.28 -15.07 -7.09
C GLU A 186 18.94 -15.41 -7.76
N GLU A 187 18.66 -16.69 -7.91
CA GLU A 187 17.37 -17.13 -8.42
C GLU A 187 16.22 -16.80 -7.46
N LEU A 188 16.44 -16.92 -6.14
CA LEU A 188 15.47 -16.50 -5.13
C LEU A 188 15.09 -15.02 -5.30
N LEU A 189 16.09 -14.14 -5.45
CA LEU A 189 15.83 -12.72 -5.66
C LEU A 189 14.99 -12.49 -6.92
N TYR A 190 15.36 -13.11 -8.03
CA TYR A 190 14.66 -13.00 -9.31
C TYR A 190 13.23 -13.55 -9.23
N MET A 191 13.06 -14.76 -8.70
CA MET A 191 11.74 -15.39 -8.58
C MET A 191 10.81 -14.62 -7.63
N SER A 192 11.34 -14.01 -6.58
CA SER A 192 10.54 -13.14 -5.72
C SER A 192 9.98 -11.94 -6.47
N GLN A 193 10.73 -11.37 -7.41
CA GLN A 193 10.26 -10.28 -8.25
C GLN A 193 9.18 -10.73 -9.25
N LEU A 194 9.33 -11.91 -9.84
CA LEU A 194 8.30 -12.48 -10.71
C LEU A 194 7.01 -12.76 -9.93
N LEU A 195 7.13 -13.30 -8.72
CA LEU A 195 6.01 -13.55 -7.83
C LEU A 195 5.25 -12.26 -7.48
N GLN A 196 5.97 -11.21 -7.08
CA GLN A 196 5.40 -9.89 -6.82
C GLN A 196 4.67 -9.35 -8.06
N ALA A 197 5.33 -9.44 -9.22
CA ALA A 197 4.79 -8.94 -10.48
C ALA A 197 3.50 -9.66 -10.89
N ASP A 198 3.46 -10.99 -10.75
CA ASP A 198 2.30 -11.81 -11.08
C ASP A 198 1.10 -11.50 -10.18
N GLY A 199 1.34 -11.41 -8.85
CA GLY A 199 0.29 -11.06 -7.90
C GLY A 199 -0.31 -9.67 -8.14
N ILE A 200 0.53 -8.65 -8.34
CA ILE A 200 0.05 -7.27 -8.54
C ILE A 200 -0.55 -7.08 -9.95
N GLN A 201 -0.04 -7.75 -10.96
CA GLN A 201 -0.66 -7.80 -12.28
C GLN A 201 -2.09 -8.34 -12.18
N THR A 202 -2.28 -9.46 -11.46
CA THR A 202 -3.61 -10.05 -11.22
C THR A 202 -4.57 -9.03 -10.62
N ALA A 203 -4.11 -8.25 -9.63
CA ALA A 203 -4.92 -7.20 -9.01
C ALA A 203 -5.29 -6.08 -9.98
N ILE A 204 -4.30 -5.49 -10.68
CA ILE A 204 -4.55 -4.38 -11.61
C ILE A 204 -5.51 -4.81 -12.73
N GLU A 205 -5.31 -5.99 -13.30
CA GLU A 205 -6.17 -6.52 -14.35
C GLU A 205 -7.59 -6.78 -13.86
N ALA A 206 -7.76 -7.32 -12.63
CA ALA A 206 -9.06 -7.50 -12.00
C ALA A 206 -9.79 -6.16 -11.80
N HIS A 207 -9.10 -5.14 -11.30
CA HIS A 207 -9.65 -3.79 -11.13
C HIS A 207 -10.09 -3.21 -12.48
N ARG A 208 -9.29 -3.37 -13.52
CA ARG A 208 -9.59 -2.90 -14.87
C ARG A 208 -10.77 -3.62 -15.53
N ARG A 209 -10.90 -4.94 -15.34
CA ARG A 209 -12.10 -5.68 -15.79
C ARG A 209 -13.37 -5.15 -15.16
N ASN A 210 -13.26 -4.59 -13.94
CA ASN A 210 -14.37 -4.04 -13.17
C ASN A 210 -14.41 -2.51 -13.20
N LYS A 211 -13.95 -1.86 -14.27
CA LYS A 211 -13.85 -0.40 -14.39
C LYS A 211 -15.16 0.35 -14.21
N ASP A 212 -16.31 -0.29 -14.45
CA ASP A 212 -17.62 0.30 -14.24
C ASP A 212 -17.93 0.50 -12.74
N ARG A 213 -17.21 -0.19 -11.87
CA ARG A 213 -17.30 -0.08 -10.42
C ARG A 213 -16.02 0.46 -9.82
N CYS A 214 -14.85 -0.10 -10.18
CA CYS A 214 -13.57 0.30 -9.66
C CYS A 214 -12.99 1.43 -10.49
N MET A 215 -13.08 2.65 -9.96
CA MET A 215 -12.68 3.88 -10.66
C MET A 215 -11.23 4.27 -10.42
N GLY A 216 -10.50 3.56 -9.55
CA GLY A 216 -9.09 3.82 -9.29
C GLY A 216 -8.38 2.63 -8.67
N SER A 217 -7.08 2.52 -8.97
CA SER A 217 -6.23 1.42 -8.53
C SER A 217 -4.82 1.94 -8.27
N LEU A 218 -4.40 1.93 -7.00
CA LEU A 218 -3.09 2.39 -6.54
C LEU A 218 -2.43 1.26 -5.77
N TYR A 219 -1.32 0.73 -6.28
CA TYR A 219 -0.58 -0.29 -5.57
C TYR A 219 0.44 0.30 -4.60
N TRP A 220 0.62 -0.32 -3.47
CA TRP A 220 1.70 -0.04 -2.53
C TRP A 220 2.90 -0.92 -2.86
N GLN A 221 4.05 -0.37 -3.32
CA GLN A 221 4.31 1.05 -3.51
C GLN A 221 5.20 1.30 -4.74
N LEU A 222 5.36 2.58 -5.13
CA LEU A 222 6.15 2.94 -6.31
C LEU A 222 7.65 2.71 -6.10
N ASN A 223 8.24 3.30 -5.05
CA ASN A 223 9.68 3.32 -4.80
C ASN A 223 10.02 3.19 -3.31
N ASP A 224 11.31 3.07 -3.01
CA ASP A 224 11.83 2.88 -1.67
C ASP A 224 12.60 4.09 -1.14
N CYS A 225 12.60 4.21 0.19
CA CYS A 225 13.49 5.08 0.95
C CYS A 225 14.63 4.32 1.67
N TRP A 226 14.66 2.98 1.55
CA TRP A 226 15.61 2.08 2.20
C TRP A 226 15.92 0.88 1.31
N PRO A 227 17.19 0.44 1.17
CA PRO A 227 17.52 -0.72 0.36
C PRO A 227 17.08 -2.02 1.06
N GLY A 228 16.51 -2.96 0.32
CA GLY A 228 16.12 -4.27 0.87
C GLY A 228 14.85 -4.84 0.24
N ALA A 229 14.26 -5.81 0.95
CA ALA A 229 12.97 -6.36 0.57
C ALA A 229 11.86 -5.34 0.81
N SER A 230 11.00 -5.14 -0.18
CA SER A 230 9.90 -4.19 -0.06
C SER A 230 8.79 -4.42 -1.09
N TRP A 231 7.69 -3.70 -0.92
CA TRP A 231 6.54 -3.67 -1.84
C TRP A 231 6.81 -2.84 -3.10
N SER A 232 7.93 -2.12 -3.16
CA SER A 232 8.23 -1.19 -4.25
C SER A 232 8.35 -1.87 -5.61
N SER A 233 7.99 -1.15 -6.66
CA SER A 233 8.25 -1.53 -8.05
C SER A 233 9.60 -0.99 -8.57
N ILE A 234 10.10 0.09 -7.96
CA ILE A 234 11.44 0.67 -8.20
C ILE A 234 12.23 0.57 -6.91
N ASP A 235 13.39 -0.07 -6.94
CA ASP A 235 14.21 -0.25 -5.75
C ASP A 235 14.87 1.06 -5.28
N TYR A 236 15.46 1.03 -4.09
CA TYR A 236 16.14 2.19 -3.49
C TYR A 236 17.18 2.85 -4.41
N TYR A 237 17.83 2.07 -5.27
CA TYR A 237 18.84 2.56 -6.21
C TYR A 237 18.29 3.00 -7.57
N GLY A 238 16.96 3.09 -7.71
CA GLY A 238 16.28 3.54 -8.92
C GLY A 238 16.14 2.47 -10.00
N LYS A 239 16.40 1.19 -9.69
CA LYS A 239 16.24 0.10 -10.64
C LYS A 239 14.83 -0.42 -10.66
N TRP A 240 14.32 -0.66 -11.86
CA TRP A 240 13.01 -1.27 -12.06
C TRP A 240 13.04 -2.75 -11.70
N LYS A 241 12.18 -3.14 -10.76
CA LYS A 241 11.89 -4.55 -10.49
C LYS A 241 10.93 -5.10 -11.57
N ALA A 242 10.77 -6.42 -11.64
CA ALA A 242 9.85 -7.05 -12.60
C ALA A 242 8.43 -6.44 -12.52
N LEU A 243 7.97 -6.10 -11.32
CA LEU A 243 6.70 -5.44 -11.11
C LEU A 243 6.54 -4.16 -11.93
N HIS A 244 7.58 -3.30 -12.01
CA HIS A 244 7.43 -2.02 -12.70
C HIS A 244 7.17 -2.18 -14.21
N TYR A 245 7.78 -3.18 -14.83
CA TYR A 245 7.49 -3.54 -16.23
C TYR A 245 6.04 -4.05 -16.38
N LYS A 246 5.57 -4.91 -15.47
CA LYS A 246 4.20 -5.42 -15.49
C LYS A 246 3.16 -4.34 -15.22
N VAL A 247 3.43 -3.41 -14.31
CA VAL A 247 2.58 -2.24 -14.09
C VAL A 247 2.45 -1.40 -15.36
N LYS A 248 3.57 -1.14 -16.06
CA LYS A 248 3.54 -0.43 -17.34
C LYS A 248 2.66 -1.13 -18.37
N GLU A 249 2.75 -2.45 -18.47
CA GLU A 249 1.91 -3.26 -19.38
C GLU A 249 0.45 -3.23 -18.94
N SER A 250 0.16 -3.48 -17.66
CA SER A 250 -1.19 -3.59 -17.10
C SER A 250 -1.97 -2.28 -17.12
N PHE A 251 -1.28 -1.13 -17.10
CA PHE A 251 -1.89 0.20 -17.24
C PHE A 251 -1.84 0.75 -18.68
N ALA A 252 -1.47 -0.05 -19.67
CA ALA A 252 -1.57 0.36 -21.08
C ALA A 252 -3.03 0.74 -21.42
N PRO A 253 -3.26 1.67 -22.38
CA PRO A 253 -4.62 2.10 -22.74
C PRO A 253 -5.55 0.94 -23.13
N VAL A 254 -5.03 -0.05 -23.82
CA VAL A 254 -5.73 -1.28 -24.18
C VAL A 254 -4.93 -2.48 -23.70
N ILE A 255 -5.57 -3.39 -23.00
CA ILE A 255 -5.00 -4.67 -22.57
C ILE A 255 -5.95 -5.81 -22.88
N ILE A 256 -5.40 -7.01 -22.98
CA ILE A 256 -6.17 -8.26 -22.92
C ILE A 256 -5.87 -8.89 -21.59
N SER A 257 -6.87 -9.01 -20.72
CA SER A 257 -6.75 -9.68 -19.43
C SER A 257 -7.57 -10.96 -19.42
N HIS A 258 -7.22 -11.87 -18.54
CA HIS A 258 -7.88 -13.17 -18.43
C HIS A 258 -8.26 -13.50 -16.99
N GLU A 259 -9.30 -14.31 -16.85
CA GLU A 259 -9.66 -14.94 -15.59
C GLU A 259 -10.32 -16.32 -15.84
N PHE A 260 -10.26 -17.19 -14.84
CA PHE A 260 -10.97 -18.44 -14.88
C PHE A 260 -12.28 -18.35 -14.08
N VAL A 261 -13.41 -18.48 -14.76
CA VAL A 261 -14.75 -18.47 -14.15
C VAL A 261 -15.39 -19.83 -14.37
N ASN A 262 -15.69 -20.55 -13.30
CA ASN A 262 -16.29 -21.91 -13.31
C ASN A 262 -15.50 -22.93 -14.18
N GLY A 263 -14.19 -22.75 -14.32
CA GLY A 263 -13.33 -23.62 -15.12
C GLY A 263 -13.12 -23.15 -16.58
N ASP A 264 -13.85 -22.15 -17.02
CA ASP A 264 -13.72 -21.55 -18.35
C ASP A 264 -12.76 -20.36 -18.33
N LEU A 265 -11.89 -20.27 -19.36
CA LEU A 265 -11.04 -19.12 -19.59
C LEU A 265 -11.85 -17.99 -20.22
N GLN A 266 -12.00 -16.89 -19.53
CA GLN A 266 -12.61 -15.66 -20.03
C GLN A 266 -11.54 -14.64 -20.39
N LEU A 267 -11.67 -14.01 -21.55
CA LEU A 267 -10.81 -12.92 -22.02
C LEU A 267 -11.61 -11.63 -22.07
N THR A 268 -11.03 -10.55 -21.52
CA THR A 268 -11.60 -9.19 -21.52
C THR A 268 -10.60 -8.22 -22.14
N VAL A 269 -11.12 -7.30 -22.98
CA VAL A 269 -10.33 -6.24 -23.64
C VAL A 269 -10.67 -4.90 -23.04
#